data_84f2c8503ea7321782e659fc25690e2a
#
_entry.id   84f2c8503ea7321782e659fc25690e2a
#
_cell.length_a   1.000
_cell.length_b   1.000
_cell.length_c   1.000
_cell.angle_alpha   90.00
_cell.angle_beta   90.00
_cell.angle_gamma   90.00
#
_symmetry.space_group_name_H-M   'P 1'
#
loop_
_entity.id
_entity.type
_entity.pdbx_description
1 polymer ?
#
loop_
_entity_poly.entity_id
_entity_poly.type
_entity_poly.pdbx_seq_one_letter_code
_entity_poly.pdbx_strand_id
1 'polypeptide(L)'
;MELSFVDAQNIVKYYNEGNGEEKIFKRTPSAIGRDVILCHPPRVHETVQTIFEQLKSKQKEKEEMWFKTEDKMVHVTYHAVWDEEENYMGCLEYVQDIKPLVDHFEKTDIERTLS
;
A
#
# COMPACT_ATOMS: atom_id res chain seq x y z
N MET A 1 -10.32 -0.39 0.46
CA MET A 1 -8.89 -0.02 0.59
C MET A 1 -8.28 -0.75 1.77
N GLU A 2 -7.12 -1.32 1.56
CA GLU A 2 -6.36 -1.99 2.62
C GLU A 2 -5.25 -1.07 3.07
N LEU A 3 -5.16 -0.84 4.38
CA LEU A 3 -4.18 0.05 4.98
C LEU A 3 -3.31 -0.71 5.97
N SER A 4 -2.01 -0.43 5.95
CA SER A 4 -1.07 -0.93 6.95
C SER A 4 -0.09 0.19 7.30
N PHE A 5 0.34 0.22 8.55
CA PHE A 5 1.40 1.12 8.98
C PHE A 5 2.57 0.32 9.54
N VAL A 6 3.76 0.68 9.09
CA VAL A 6 5.03 0.06 9.48
C VAL A 6 5.88 1.16 10.09
N ASP A 7 6.42 0.94 11.29
CA ASP A 7 7.19 1.97 11.98
C ASP A 7 8.60 2.16 11.41
N ALA A 8 9.38 3.05 12.01
CA ALA A 8 10.72 3.37 11.54
C ALA A 8 11.70 2.20 11.62
N GLN A 9 11.39 1.16 12.39
CA GLN A 9 12.17 -0.07 12.49
C GLN A 9 11.63 -1.17 11.59
N ASN A 10 10.69 -0.84 10.69
CA ASN A 10 10.06 -1.77 9.75
C ASN A 10 9.19 -2.82 10.42
N ILE A 11 8.64 -2.49 11.57
CA ILE A 11 7.74 -3.38 12.32
C ILE A 11 6.29 -2.99 12.01
N VAL A 12 5.47 -3.97 11.66
CA VAL A 12 4.05 -3.76 11.39
C VAL A 12 3.34 -3.37 12.68
N LYS A 13 2.71 -2.19 12.70
CA LYS A 13 2.01 -1.65 13.87
C LYS A 13 0.50 -1.61 13.70
N TYR A 14 0.02 -1.56 12.46
CA TYR A 14 -1.40 -1.43 12.21
C TYR A 14 -1.75 -2.01 10.83
N TYR A 15 -2.91 -2.58 10.75
CA TYR A 15 -3.60 -2.86 9.48
C TYR A 15 -5.11 -2.78 9.73
N ASN A 16 -5.88 -2.46 8.68
CA ASN A 16 -7.32 -2.47 8.81
C ASN A 16 -7.86 -3.87 8.46
N GLU A 17 -8.87 -4.32 9.20
CA GLU A 17 -9.48 -5.62 8.97
C GLU A 17 -10.54 -5.61 7.86
N GLY A 18 -11.08 -4.42 7.56
CA GLY A 18 -12.16 -4.27 6.62
C GLY A 18 -13.49 -4.74 7.20
N ASN A 19 -14.53 -4.74 6.39
CA ASN A 19 -15.90 -5.07 6.79
C ASN A 19 -16.41 -6.36 6.14
N GLY A 20 -15.58 -7.40 6.13
CA GLY A 20 -15.92 -8.65 5.49
C GLY A 20 -15.69 -8.66 3.98
N GLU A 21 -15.09 -7.63 3.44
CA GLU A 21 -14.71 -7.58 2.04
C GLU A 21 -13.56 -8.54 1.75
N GLU A 22 -13.53 -9.06 0.52
CA GLU A 22 -12.40 -9.85 0.06
C GLU A 22 -11.15 -8.98 -0.02
N LYS A 23 -10.10 -9.40 0.67
CA LYS A 23 -8.84 -8.66 0.69
C LYS A 23 -7.91 -9.09 -0.43
N ILE A 24 -7.21 -8.12 -1.02
CA ILE A 24 -6.17 -8.36 -2.02
C ILE A 24 -4.97 -9.03 -1.34
N PHE A 25 -4.51 -8.43 -0.22
CA PHE A 25 -3.45 -8.99 0.61
C PHE A 25 -3.98 -9.27 2.01
N LYS A 26 -4.14 -10.55 2.33
CA LYS A 26 -4.65 -10.95 3.65
C LYS A 26 -3.59 -10.72 4.70
N ARG A 27 -4.01 -10.13 5.82
CA ARG A 27 -3.19 -10.02 7.00
C ARG A 27 -3.94 -10.61 8.18
N THR A 28 -3.21 -11.18 9.12
CA THR A 28 -3.77 -11.75 10.34
C THR A 28 -3.24 -10.98 11.54
N PRO A 29 -3.88 -11.09 12.71
CA PRO A 29 -3.37 -10.45 13.92
C PRO A 29 -1.90 -10.75 14.22
N SER A 30 -1.40 -11.90 13.79
CA SER A 30 0.00 -12.28 13.99
C SER A 30 0.98 -11.42 13.18
N ALA A 31 0.50 -10.62 12.21
CA ALA A 31 1.35 -9.69 11.46
C ALA A 31 1.82 -8.52 12.34
N ILE A 32 1.02 -8.14 13.33
CA ILE A 32 1.37 -7.03 14.23
C ILE A 32 2.61 -7.40 15.05
N GLY A 33 3.60 -6.51 15.06
CA GLY A 33 4.84 -6.72 15.80
C GLY A 33 5.92 -7.47 15.03
N ARG A 34 5.62 -7.92 13.80
CA ARG A 34 6.60 -8.60 12.95
C ARG A 34 7.30 -7.61 12.03
N ASP A 35 8.52 -7.96 11.65
CA ASP A 35 9.22 -7.24 10.59
C ASP A 35 8.39 -7.38 9.30
N VAL A 36 8.14 -6.26 8.62
CA VAL A 36 7.33 -6.23 7.41
C VAL A 36 7.85 -7.17 6.32
N ILE A 37 9.14 -7.41 6.27
CA ILE A 37 9.74 -8.29 5.27
C ILE A 37 9.20 -9.72 5.40
N LEU A 38 8.86 -10.15 6.62
CA LEU A 38 8.30 -11.47 6.87
C LEU A 38 6.86 -11.63 6.38
N CYS A 39 6.22 -10.52 6.00
CA CYS A 39 4.89 -10.53 5.39
C CYS A 39 4.96 -10.75 3.86
N HIS A 40 6.15 -10.90 3.32
CA HIS A 40 6.38 -11.04 1.87
C HIS A 40 7.10 -12.34 1.57
N PRO A 41 6.91 -12.92 0.37
CA PRO A 41 7.67 -14.09 -0.02
C PRO A 41 9.16 -13.74 -0.20
N PRO A 42 10.07 -14.69 0.08
CA PRO A 42 11.52 -14.42 0.01
C PRO A 42 12.02 -13.81 -1.30
N ARG A 43 11.38 -14.14 -2.42
CA ARG A 43 11.79 -13.65 -3.74
C ARG A 43 11.70 -12.13 -3.89
N VAL A 44 10.91 -11.46 -3.04
CA VAL A 44 10.73 -9.99 -3.12
C VAL A 44 11.35 -9.26 -1.94
N HIS A 45 12.03 -9.96 -1.01
CA HIS A 45 12.61 -9.34 0.19
C HIS A 45 13.59 -8.22 -0.15
N GLU A 46 14.46 -8.45 -1.13
CA GLU A 46 15.45 -7.44 -1.54
C GLU A 46 14.77 -6.18 -2.09
N THR A 47 13.75 -6.37 -2.92
CA THR A 47 12.99 -5.26 -3.49
C THR A 47 12.29 -4.46 -2.41
N VAL A 48 11.61 -5.13 -1.49
CA VAL A 48 10.90 -4.48 -0.38
C VAL A 48 11.89 -3.73 0.51
N GLN A 49 13.02 -4.33 0.83
CA GLN A 49 14.05 -3.70 1.64
C GLN A 49 14.60 -2.44 0.98
N THR A 50 14.84 -2.48 -0.32
CA THR A 50 15.30 -1.34 -1.08
C THR A 50 14.28 -0.19 -1.05
N ILE A 51 13.00 -0.50 -1.20
CA ILE A 51 11.92 0.49 -1.13
C ILE A 51 11.95 1.20 0.22
N PHE A 52 12.00 0.46 1.32
CA PHE A 52 12.03 1.06 2.67
C PHE A 52 13.29 1.90 2.90
N GLU A 53 14.43 1.46 2.43
CA GLU A 53 15.67 2.24 2.53
C GLU A 53 15.60 3.56 1.77
N GLN A 54 15.02 3.55 0.58
CA GLN A 54 14.84 4.75 -0.23
C GLN A 54 13.88 5.75 0.43
N LEU A 55 12.83 5.24 1.07
CA LEU A 55 11.90 6.08 1.81
C LEU A 55 12.57 6.70 3.04
N LYS A 56 13.30 5.91 3.81
CA LYS A 56 14.00 6.39 5.00
C LYS A 56 15.06 7.45 4.68
N SER A 57 15.76 7.28 3.58
CA SER A 57 16.85 8.18 3.17
C SER A 57 16.37 9.40 2.39
N LYS A 58 15.06 9.57 2.25
CA LYS A 58 14.45 10.68 1.50
C LYS A 58 14.76 10.70 0.01
N GLN A 59 15.23 9.59 -0.53
CA GLN A 59 15.42 9.46 -1.98
C GLN A 59 14.09 9.47 -2.70
N LYS A 60 13.04 8.96 -2.04
CA LYS A 60 11.68 8.94 -2.56
C LYS A 60 10.71 9.32 -1.45
N GLU A 61 9.65 10.01 -1.81
CA GLU A 61 8.53 10.30 -0.91
C GLU A 61 7.57 9.13 -0.87
N LYS A 62 7.39 8.46 -2.01
CA LYS A 62 6.51 7.32 -2.15
C LYS A 62 7.00 6.39 -3.25
N GLU A 63 6.53 5.15 -3.20
CA GLU A 63 6.70 4.16 -4.27
C GLU A 63 5.33 3.61 -4.63
N GLU A 64 5.02 3.59 -5.91
CA GLU A 64 3.74 3.07 -6.41
C GLU A 64 3.97 1.87 -7.31
N MET A 65 3.08 0.90 -7.20
CA MET A 65 3.06 -0.28 -8.07
C MET A 65 1.67 -0.49 -8.63
N TRP A 66 1.60 -0.96 -9.86
CA TRP A 66 0.36 -1.15 -10.59
C TRP A 66 0.38 -2.53 -11.22
N PHE A 67 -0.67 -3.33 -11.02
CA PHE A 67 -0.77 -4.62 -11.70
C PHE A 67 -2.22 -5.03 -11.88
N LYS A 68 -2.43 -5.97 -12.82
CA LYS A 68 -3.76 -6.50 -13.11
C LYS A 68 -3.82 -7.97 -12.71
N THR A 69 -4.97 -8.37 -12.21
CA THR A 69 -5.37 -9.78 -12.12
C THR A 69 -6.55 -9.97 -13.08
N GLU A 70 -7.16 -11.17 -13.10
CA GLU A 70 -8.30 -11.43 -13.98
C GLU A 70 -9.48 -10.50 -13.73
N ASP A 71 -9.71 -10.14 -12.47
CA ASP A 71 -10.90 -9.39 -12.03
C ASP A 71 -10.58 -8.07 -11.32
N LYS A 72 -9.31 -7.72 -11.21
CA LYS A 72 -8.89 -6.54 -10.44
C LYS A 72 -7.82 -5.72 -11.16
N MET A 73 -7.84 -4.43 -10.90
CA MET A 73 -6.75 -3.51 -11.27
C MET A 73 -6.20 -2.94 -9.98
N VAL A 74 -5.01 -3.40 -9.58
CA VAL A 74 -4.48 -3.14 -8.24
C VAL A 74 -3.47 -2.01 -8.27
N HIS A 75 -3.65 -1.07 -7.35
CA HIS A 75 -2.72 0.03 -7.11
C HIS A 75 -2.21 -0.08 -5.67
N VAL A 76 -0.90 -0.15 -5.52
CA VAL A 76 -0.22 -0.25 -4.22
C VAL A 76 0.65 0.98 -4.04
N THR A 77 0.56 1.60 -2.89
CA THR A 77 1.42 2.75 -2.55
C THR A 77 2.11 2.51 -1.21
N TYR A 78 3.40 2.76 -1.19
CA TYR A 78 4.21 2.86 0.03
C TYR A 78 4.58 4.33 0.20
N HIS A 79 4.02 4.98 1.19
CA HIS A 79 4.22 6.42 1.40
C HIS A 79 4.99 6.67 2.69
N ALA A 80 6.11 7.39 2.60
CA ALA A 80 6.88 7.76 3.77
C ALA A 80 6.10 8.74 4.64
N VAL A 81 6.19 8.57 5.96
CA VAL A 81 5.57 9.45 6.94
C VAL A 81 6.69 10.08 7.79
N TRP A 82 6.67 11.41 7.88
CA TRP A 82 7.65 12.20 8.60
C TRP A 82 6.95 12.99 9.68
N ASP A 83 7.65 13.28 10.79
CA ASP A 83 7.13 14.21 11.77
C ASP A 83 7.43 15.66 11.36
N GLU A 84 7.03 16.61 12.20
CA GLU A 84 7.24 18.05 11.91
C GLU A 84 8.72 18.44 11.87
N GLU A 85 9.59 17.65 12.48
CA GLU A 85 11.03 17.87 12.50
C GLU A 85 11.75 17.10 11.39
N GLU A 86 10.98 16.49 10.48
CA GLU A 86 11.48 15.69 9.36
C GLU A 86 12.16 14.39 9.79
N ASN A 87 11.80 13.86 10.96
CA ASN A 87 12.23 12.52 11.38
C ASN A 87 11.32 11.46 10.76
N TYR A 88 11.92 10.40 10.24
CA TYR A 88 11.16 9.32 9.63
C TYR A 88 10.35 8.56 10.70
N MET A 89 9.04 8.55 10.55
CA MET A 89 8.12 7.89 11.46
C MET A 89 7.79 6.47 11.02
N GLY A 90 7.84 6.22 9.72
CA GLY A 90 7.46 4.94 9.18
C GLY A 90 6.88 5.07 7.78
N CYS A 91 6.18 4.03 7.36
CA CYS A 91 5.58 3.94 6.03
C CYS A 91 4.12 3.57 6.13
N LEU A 92 3.28 4.31 5.43
CA LEU A 92 1.88 3.97 5.23
C LEU A 92 1.77 3.23 3.91
N GLU A 93 1.33 1.98 3.98
CA GLU A 93 1.04 1.17 2.80
C GLU A 93 -0.46 1.14 2.58
N TYR A 94 -0.89 1.46 1.36
CA TYR A 94 -2.30 1.29 1.02
C TYR A 94 -2.46 0.61 -0.33
N VAL A 95 -3.45 -0.28 -0.39
CA VAL A 95 -3.73 -1.14 -1.52
C VAL A 95 -5.19 -0.98 -1.89
N GLN A 96 -5.47 -0.76 -3.17
CA GLN A 96 -6.84 -0.62 -3.63
C GLN A 96 -7.04 -1.29 -4.99
N ASP A 97 -8.26 -1.79 -5.19
CA ASP A 97 -8.72 -2.23 -6.49
C ASP A 97 -9.40 -1.05 -7.15
N ILE A 98 -8.82 -0.53 -8.21
CA ILE A 98 -9.37 0.62 -8.94
C ILE A 98 -10.26 0.22 -10.10
N LYS A 99 -10.44 -1.08 -10.34
CA LYS A 99 -11.26 -1.55 -11.47
C LYS A 99 -12.67 -0.98 -11.46
N PRO A 100 -13.40 -0.91 -10.33
CA PRO A 100 -14.72 -0.29 -10.30
C PRO A 100 -14.71 1.16 -10.77
N LEU A 101 -13.65 1.91 -10.44
CA LEU A 101 -13.52 3.30 -10.85
C LEU A 101 -13.23 3.40 -12.36
N VAL A 102 -12.33 2.59 -12.87
CA VAL A 102 -11.99 2.54 -14.28
C VAL A 102 -13.22 2.17 -15.11
N ASP A 103 -13.93 1.11 -14.71
CA ASP A 103 -15.14 0.66 -15.38
C ASP A 103 -16.22 1.74 -15.41
N HIS A 104 -16.35 2.47 -14.31
CA HIS A 104 -17.31 3.57 -14.23
C HIS A 104 -17.00 4.64 -15.28
N PHE A 105 -15.73 5.08 -15.37
CA PHE A 105 -15.34 6.12 -16.34
C PHE A 105 -15.42 5.63 -17.78
N GLU A 106 -15.15 4.38 -18.06
CA GLU A 106 -15.29 3.82 -19.40
C GLU A 106 -16.75 3.77 -19.88
N LYS A 107 -17.69 3.61 -18.96
CA LYS A 107 -19.12 3.53 -19.26
C LYS A 107 -19.83 4.87 -19.21
N THR A 108 -19.20 5.91 -18.68
CA THR A 108 -19.82 7.20 -18.45
C THR A 108 -19.38 8.19 -19.53
N ASP A 109 -20.36 8.86 -20.14
CA ASP A 109 -20.13 9.96 -21.06
C ASP A 109 -19.50 11.12 -20.28
N ILE A 110 -18.34 11.57 -20.75
CA ILE A 110 -17.57 12.61 -20.08
C ILE A 110 -18.33 13.94 -20.01
N GLU A 111 -19.11 14.27 -21.05
CA GLU A 111 -19.91 15.49 -21.07
C GLU A 111 -21.00 15.46 -20.00
N ARG A 112 -21.59 14.29 -19.78
CA ARG A 112 -22.61 14.10 -18.74
C ARG A 112 -21.99 14.18 -17.36
N THR A 113 -20.74 13.76 -17.23
CA THR A 113 -20.02 13.83 -15.95
C THR A 113 -19.71 15.27 -15.56
N LEU A 114 -19.44 16.12 -16.54
CA LEU A 114 -19.07 17.51 -16.32
C LEU A 114 -20.25 18.47 -16.27
N SER A 115 -21.41 18.04 -16.68
CA SER A 115 -22.60 18.91 -16.75
C SER A 115 -23.47 18.90 -15.46
#